data_a41ab7131055512c6c86e3294438d8a5
#
_entry.id   a41ab7131055512c6c86e3294438d8a5
#
_cell.length_a   1.000
_cell.length_b   1.000
_cell.length_c   1.000
_cell.angle_alpha   90.00
_cell.angle_beta   90.00
_cell.angle_gamma   90.00
#
_symmetry.space_group_name_H-M   'P 1'
#
loop_
_entity.id
_entity.type
_entity.pdbx_description
1 polymer ?
#
loop_
_entity_poly.entity_id
_entity_poly.type
_entity_poly.pdbx_seq_one_letter_code
_entity_poly.pdbx_strand_id
1 'polypeptide(L)'
;QNLTMLVGIVISVFVMKKITIRQTIVIFLGAWIFSMILSDLDISYYTSRLDFKNTTNLSVLVYLSGIERAFLNFITSYGLGIGFQQMGVNGEVGVYQQILADLDAPMLNIYDGSFISSKLISEFGFIGAIMCIFYLFIFFSILSAFQKK
;
A
#
# COMPACT_ATOMS: atom_id res chain seq x y z
N GLN A 1 -15.56 4.43 -5.21
CA GLN A 1 -14.50 5.03 -6.06
C GLN A 1 -13.15 4.67 -5.46
N ASN A 2 -12.24 4.19 -6.30
CA ASN A 2 -10.98 3.64 -5.84
C ASN A 2 -9.92 4.74 -5.74
N LEU A 3 -9.71 5.30 -4.54
CA LEU A 3 -8.73 6.36 -4.26
C LEU A 3 -7.32 5.95 -4.72
N THR A 4 -6.98 4.67 -4.57
CA THR A 4 -5.68 4.10 -4.98
C THR A 4 -5.46 4.23 -6.49
N MET A 5 -6.52 4.01 -7.28
CA MET A 5 -6.47 4.16 -8.73
C MET A 5 -6.24 5.63 -9.13
N LEU A 6 -6.91 6.57 -8.46
CA LEU A 6 -6.77 7.99 -8.71
C LEU A 6 -5.36 8.49 -8.37
N VAL A 7 -4.81 8.08 -7.22
CA VAL A 7 -3.43 8.34 -6.81
C VAL A 7 -2.45 7.73 -7.81
N GLY A 8 -2.68 6.50 -8.28
CA GLY A 8 -1.85 5.84 -9.28
C GLY A 8 -1.83 6.60 -10.62
N ILE A 9 -2.98 7.09 -11.08
CA ILE A 9 -3.07 7.91 -12.31
C ILE A 9 -2.28 9.22 -12.14
N VAL A 10 -2.45 9.93 -11.01
CA VAL A 10 -1.74 11.17 -10.73
C VAL A 10 -0.23 10.94 -10.74
N ILE A 11 0.25 9.93 -10.01
CA ILE A 11 1.67 9.56 -10.00
C ILE A 11 2.17 9.22 -11.41
N SER A 12 1.41 8.45 -12.19
CA SER A 12 1.78 8.07 -13.55
C SER A 12 1.93 9.28 -14.47
N VAL A 13 1.03 10.26 -14.37
CA VAL A 13 1.12 11.52 -15.14
C VAL A 13 2.36 12.32 -14.75
N PHE A 14 2.67 12.42 -13.45
CA PHE A 14 3.87 13.11 -12.96
C PHE A 14 5.16 12.44 -13.46
N VAL A 15 5.17 11.13 -13.49
CA VAL A 15 6.32 10.33 -13.88
C VAL A 15 6.54 10.32 -15.39
N MET A 16 5.47 10.27 -16.20
CA MET A 16 5.57 10.20 -17.68
C MET A 16 5.90 11.55 -18.33
N LYS A 17 5.62 12.66 -17.70
CA LYS A 17 5.99 13.99 -18.20
C LYS A 17 7.18 14.53 -17.40
N LYS A 18 8.19 15.06 -18.09
CA LYS A 18 9.22 15.90 -17.46
C LYS A 18 8.55 17.18 -16.95
N ILE A 19 7.89 17.08 -15.79
CA ILE A 19 7.17 18.21 -15.22
C ILE A 19 8.21 19.17 -14.64
N THR A 20 8.23 20.36 -15.16
CA THR A 20 9.07 21.44 -14.63
C THR A 20 8.52 21.89 -13.27
N ILE A 21 9.39 22.45 -12.42
CA ILE A 21 9.00 23.01 -11.11
C ILE A 21 7.83 23.98 -11.25
N ARG A 22 7.78 24.78 -12.33
CA ARG A 22 6.65 25.70 -12.59
C ARG A 22 5.33 24.94 -12.78
N GLN A 23 5.33 23.85 -13.54
CA GLN A 23 4.12 23.02 -13.76
C GLN A 23 3.69 22.33 -12.47
N THR A 24 4.63 21.89 -11.65
CA THR A 24 4.33 21.32 -10.33
C THR A 24 3.61 22.35 -9.44
N ILE A 25 4.11 23.59 -9.37
CA ILE A 25 3.49 24.67 -8.60
C ILE A 25 2.08 24.96 -9.11
N VAL A 26 1.87 25.04 -10.42
CA VAL A 26 0.56 25.30 -11.03
C VAL A 26 -0.42 24.17 -10.70
N ILE A 27 0.02 22.90 -10.75
CA ILE A 27 -0.82 21.76 -10.41
C ILE A 27 -1.19 21.79 -8.92
N PHE A 28 -0.24 22.08 -8.03
CA PHE A 28 -0.51 22.19 -6.59
C PHE A 28 -1.45 23.36 -6.27
N LEU A 29 -1.25 24.52 -6.88
CA LEU A 29 -2.16 25.67 -6.73
C LEU A 29 -3.55 25.34 -7.29
N GLY A 30 -3.64 24.71 -8.44
CA GLY A 30 -4.91 24.25 -9.03
C GLY A 30 -5.64 23.24 -8.14
N ALA A 31 -4.92 22.27 -7.59
CA ALA A 31 -5.47 21.29 -6.66
C ALA A 31 -5.93 21.96 -5.34
N TRP A 32 -5.18 22.93 -4.85
CA TRP A 32 -5.53 23.70 -3.65
C TRP A 32 -6.78 24.57 -3.87
N ILE A 33 -6.86 25.30 -4.98
CA ILE A 33 -8.05 26.09 -5.35
C ILE A 33 -9.26 25.17 -5.55
N PHE A 34 -9.06 24.03 -6.23
CA PHE A 34 -10.09 23.02 -6.44
C PHE A 34 -10.58 22.43 -5.10
N SER A 35 -9.67 22.19 -4.14
CA SER A 35 -10.06 21.73 -2.80
C SER A 35 -10.86 22.80 -2.03
N MET A 36 -10.58 24.10 -2.22
CA MET A 36 -11.36 25.18 -1.63
C MET A 36 -12.77 25.26 -2.23
N ILE A 37 -12.90 25.06 -3.55
CA ILE A 37 -14.22 25.04 -4.23
C ILE A 37 -15.03 23.80 -3.81
N LEU A 38 -14.32 22.68 -3.51
CA LEU A 38 -14.93 21.44 -3.03
C LEU A 38 -15.15 21.39 -1.51
N SER A 39 -14.81 22.47 -0.78
CA SER A 39 -14.96 22.51 0.69
C SER A 39 -16.40 22.32 1.18
N ASP A 40 -17.40 22.52 0.32
CA ASP A 40 -18.80 22.21 0.60
C ASP A 40 -19.16 20.72 0.38
N LEU A 41 -18.24 19.92 -0.17
CA LEU A 41 -18.42 18.47 -0.26
C LEU A 41 -17.98 17.82 1.05
N ASP A 42 -18.78 16.89 1.53
CA ASP A 42 -18.48 16.13 2.75
C ASP A 42 -17.18 15.33 2.58
N ILE A 43 -16.04 15.97 2.90
CA ILE A 43 -14.72 15.37 2.85
C ILE A 43 -14.51 14.40 4.04
N SER A 44 -15.44 14.37 5.00
CA SER A 44 -15.34 13.53 6.20
C SER A 44 -15.18 12.05 5.83
N TYR A 45 -15.84 11.61 4.76
CA TYR A 45 -15.68 10.26 4.21
C TYR A 45 -14.25 9.93 3.77
N TYR A 46 -13.49 10.90 3.25
CA TYR A 46 -12.12 10.68 2.79
C TYR A 46 -11.12 10.88 3.93
N THR A 47 -11.36 11.83 4.84
CA THR A 47 -10.49 12.08 5.98
C THR A 47 -10.57 10.96 7.01
N SER A 48 -11.74 10.37 7.24
CA SER A 48 -11.89 9.18 8.09
C SER A 48 -11.12 7.97 7.57
N ARG A 49 -10.87 7.90 6.27
CA ARG A 49 -10.05 6.84 5.65
C ARG A 49 -8.55 7.04 5.85
N LEU A 50 -8.10 8.24 6.22
CA LEU A 50 -6.72 8.58 6.48
C LEU A 50 -6.39 8.57 7.98
N ASP A 51 -7.38 8.36 8.85
CA ASP A 51 -7.14 8.18 10.28
C ASP A 51 -6.71 6.73 10.56
N PHE A 52 -5.39 6.54 10.60
CA PHE A 52 -4.77 5.23 10.87
C PHE A 52 -4.86 4.80 12.34
N LYS A 53 -5.23 5.71 13.27
CA LYS A 53 -5.27 5.41 14.70
C LYS A 53 -6.60 4.85 15.17
N ASN A 54 -7.70 5.36 14.60
CA ASN A 54 -9.06 4.97 15.00
C ASN A 54 -9.87 4.43 13.81
N THR A 55 -9.18 3.83 12.84
CA THR A 55 -9.87 3.41 11.62
C THR A 55 -10.70 2.15 11.83
N THR A 56 -11.97 2.26 11.50
CA THR A 56 -12.86 1.11 11.26
C THR A 56 -12.90 0.75 9.77
N ASN A 57 -12.06 1.39 8.95
CA ASN A 57 -12.03 1.16 7.53
C ASN A 57 -11.34 -0.17 7.20
N LEU A 58 -12.12 -1.16 6.81
CA LEU A 58 -11.64 -2.50 6.48
C LEU A 58 -10.48 -2.51 5.49
N SER A 59 -10.49 -1.62 4.47
CA SER A 59 -9.41 -1.57 3.49
C SER A 59 -8.08 -1.14 4.10
N VAL A 60 -8.09 -0.16 5.00
CA VAL A 60 -6.88 0.30 5.71
C VAL A 60 -6.39 -0.78 6.66
N LEU A 61 -7.29 -1.37 7.45
CA LEU A 61 -6.95 -2.44 8.39
C LEU A 61 -6.32 -3.64 7.67
N VAL A 62 -6.85 -4.00 6.51
CA VAL A 62 -6.31 -5.08 5.68
C VAL A 62 -4.88 -4.81 5.22
N TYR A 63 -4.56 -3.58 4.79
CA TYR A 63 -3.19 -3.22 4.42
C TYR A 63 -2.25 -3.23 5.64
N LEU A 64 -2.68 -2.68 6.77
CA LEU A 64 -1.90 -2.68 8.00
C LEU A 64 -1.67 -4.11 8.52
N SER A 65 -2.69 -4.96 8.49
CA SER A 65 -2.56 -6.38 8.83
C SER A 65 -1.54 -7.09 7.93
N GLY A 66 -1.55 -6.82 6.61
CA GLY A 66 -0.58 -7.40 5.69
C GLY A 66 0.87 -7.01 6.02
N ILE A 67 1.11 -5.72 6.35
CA ILE A 67 2.44 -5.23 6.76
C ILE A 67 2.87 -5.88 8.08
N GLU A 68 1.99 -5.84 9.09
CA GLU A 68 2.26 -6.40 10.41
C GLU A 68 2.61 -7.88 10.34
N ARG A 69 1.81 -8.66 9.62
CA ARG A 69 2.02 -10.09 9.45
C ARG A 69 3.31 -10.41 8.69
N ALA A 70 3.65 -9.63 7.66
CA ALA A 70 4.92 -9.79 6.96
C ALA A 70 6.10 -9.59 7.91
N PHE A 71 6.03 -8.59 8.78
CA PHE A 71 7.05 -8.30 9.77
C PHE A 71 7.13 -9.39 10.84
N LEU A 72 5.99 -9.81 11.40
CA LEU A 72 5.93 -10.87 12.41
C LEU A 72 6.48 -12.20 11.87
N ASN A 73 6.00 -12.63 10.69
CA ASN A 73 6.46 -13.86 10.06
C ASN A 73 7.95 -13.81 9.70
N PHE A 74 8.46 -12.65 9.29
CA PHE A 74 9.88 -12.47 9.03
C PHE A 74 10.73 -12.67 10.29
N ILE A 75 10.31 -12.09 11.42
CA ILE A 75 11.04 -12.23 12.69
C ILE A 75 10.92 -13.66 13.23
N THR A 76 9.72 -14.22 13.31
CA THR A 76 9.50 -15.55 13.88
C THR A 76 10.14 -16.66 13.07
N SER A 77 10.28 -16.48 11.76
CA SER A 77 11.01 -17.41 10.88
C SER A 77 12.52 -17.14 10.79
N TYR A 78 13.06 -16.22 11.58
CA TYR A 78 14.47 -15.78 11.48
C TYR A 78 14.88 -15.32 10.08
N GLY A 79 13.93 -14.71 9.35
CA GLY A 79 14.16 -14.22 7.98
C GLY A 79 14.09 -15.29 6.90
N LEU A 80 13.81 -16.55 7.21
CA LEU A 80 13.68 -17.63 6.22
C LEU A 80 12.33 -17.62 5.51
N GLY A 81 11.31 -17.01 6.14
CA GLY A 81 9.93 -17.07 5.69
C GLY A 81 9.22 -18.33 6.18
N ILE A 82 7.90 -18.30 6.16
CA ILE A 82 7.05 -19.38 6.69
C ILE A 82 6.70 -20.46 5.65
N GLY A 83 7.16 -20.29 4.41
CA GLY A 83 6.92 -21.22 3.29
C GLY A 83 5.84 -20.75 2.33
N PHE A 84 5.88 -21.31 1.12
CA PHE A 84 4.98 -20.96 0.03
C PHE A 84 3.52 -21.26 0.40
N GLN A 85 2.63 -20.30 0.17
CA GLN A 85 1.19 -20.33 0.49
C GLN A 85 0.85 -20.61 1.97
N GLN A 86 1.78 -20.34 2.89
CA GLN A 86 1.57 -20.59 4.31
C GLN A 86 1.05 -19.35 5.06
N MET A 87 1.01 -18.18 4.46
CA MET A 87 0.64 -16.94 5.14
C MET A 87 -0.74 -17.01 5.81
N GLY A 88 -1.72 -17.63 5.17
CA GLY A 88 -3.07 -17.80 5.73
C GLY A 88 -3.26 -19.00 6.65
N VAL A 89 -2.30 -19.93 6.68
CA VAL A 89 -2.41 -21.20 7.41
C VAL A 89 -1.55 -21.18 8.68
N ASN A 90 -0.27 -20.87 8.51
CA ASN A 90 0.74 -20.88 9.58
C ASN A 90 1.29 -19.48 9.92
N GLY A 91 0.73 -18.43 9.30
CA GLY A 91 1.19 -17.07 9.55
C GLY A 91 0.75 -16.55 10.91
N GLU A 92 1.61 -15.72 11.50
CA GLU A 92 1.31 -15.05 12.76
C GLU A 92 0.09 -14.13 12.64
N VAL A 93 -0.67 -14.06 13.73
CA VAL A 93 -1.84 -13.19 13.83
C VAL A 93 -1.45 -11.93 14.59
N GLY A 94 -1.48 -10.79 13.89
CA GLY A 94 -1.18 -9.50 14.46
C GLY A 94 -2.39 -8.79 15.07
N VAL A 95 -2.17 -7.60 15.63
CA VAL A 95 -3.20 -6.77 16.27
C VAL A 95 -4.27 -6.34 15.26
N TYR A 96 -3.86 -5.95 14.05
CA TYR A 96 -4.81 -5.52 13.02
C TYR A 96 -5.70 -6.65 12.51
N GLN A 97 -5.22 -7.90 12.51
CA GLN A 97 -6.05 -9.06 12.19
C GLN A 97 -7.08 -9.34 13.30
N GLN A 98 -6.73 -9.09 14.57
CA GLN A 98 -7.68 -9.19 15.68
C GLN A 98 -8.78 -8.14 15.55
N ILE A 99 -8.42 -6.89 15.24
CA ILE A 99 -9.40 -5.82 14.99
C ILE A 99 -10.33 -6.18 13.81
N LEU A 100 -9.80 -6.79 12.74
CA LEU A 100 -10.63 -7.29 11.64
C LEU A 100 -11.59 -8.39 12.09
N ALA A 101 -11.17 -9.27 13.01
CA ALA A 101 -12.03 -10.29 13.57
C ALA A 101 -13.15 -9.69 14.43
N ASP A 102 -12.86 -8.66 15.22
CA ASP A 102 -13.85 -7.91 16.02
C ASP A 102 -14.88 -7.18 15.15
N LEU A 103 -14.51 -6.89 13.90
CA LEU A 103 -15.39 -6.28 12.88
C LEU A 103 -16.08 -7.33 11.98
N ASP A 104 -16.19 -8.57 12.41
CA ASP A 104 -16.79 -9.70 11.66
C ASP A 104 -16.13 -10.01 10.31
N ALA A 105 -14.85 -9.65 10.15
CA ALA A 105 -14.10 -9.87 8.91
C ALA A 105 -12.76 -10.63 9.13
N PRO A 106 -12.71 -11.74 9.90
CA PRO A 106 -11.47 -12.40 10.29
C PRO A 106 -10.68 -12.99 9.13
N MET A 107 -11.37 -13.38 8.05
CA MET A 107 -10.74 -14.02 6.89
C MET A 107 -10.36 -13.05 5.77
N LEU A 108 -10.58 -11.76 5.97
CA LEU A 108 -10.35 -10.77 4.92
C LEU A 108 -8.86 -10.67 4.57
N ASN A 109 -8.51 -11.06 3.33
CA ASN A 109 -7.16 -11.09 2.76
C ASN A 109 -6.10 -11.85 3.59
N ILE A 110 -6.53 -12.81 4.41
CA ILE A 110 -5.63 -13.58 5.26
C ILE A 110 -4.60 -14.39 4.44
N TYR A 111 -4.97 -14.84 3.25
CA TYR A 111 -4.12 -15.64 2.35
C TYR A 111 -3.25 -14.81 1.41
N ASP A 112 -3.67 -13.58 1.11
CA ASP A 112 -3.03 -12.74 0.09
C ASP A 112 -2.14 -11.64 0.65
N GLY A 113 -2.26 -11.37 1.96
CA GLY A 113 -1.47 -10.35 2.66
C GLY A 113 -1.69 -8.93 2.13
N SER A 114 -2.78 -8.70 1.38
CA SER A 114 -3.24 -7.42 0.83
C SER A 114 -2.38 -6.83 -0.30
N PHE A 115 -1.11 -7.19 -0.40
CA PHE A 115 -0.21 -6.78 -1.47
C PHE A 115 0.96 -7.76 -1.62
N ILE A 116 1.51 -7.81 -2.83
CA ILE A 116 2.51 -8.80 -3.23
C ILE A 116 3.73 -8.81 -2.31
N SER A 117 4.25 -7.64 -1.92
CA SER A 117 5.47 -7.58 -1.10
C SER A 117 5.25 -8.15 0.31
N SER A 118 4.09 -7.95 0.94
CA SER A 118 3.83 -8.55 2.24
C SER A 118 3.79 -10.07 2.16
N LYS A 119 3.18 -10.61 1.13
CA LYS A 119 3.14 -12.05 0.89
C LYS A 119 4.54 -12.61 0.61
N LEU A 120 5.30 -11.98 -0.28
CA LEU A 120 6.66 -12.44 -0.61
C LEU A 120 7.59 -12.41 0.61
N ILE A 121 7.56 -11.35 1.40
CA ILE A 121 8.40 -11.24 2.61
C ILE A 121 7.96 -12.26 3.66
N SER A 122 6.66 -12.43 3.87
CA SER A 122 6.11 -13.40 4.81
C SER A 122 6.51 -14.83 4.45
N GLU A 123 6.33 -15.22 3.19
CA GLU A 123 6.48 -16.60 2.74
C GLU A 123 7.94 -16.97 2.43
N PHE A 124 8.75 -16.05 1.90
CA PHE A 124 10.13 -16.31 1.44
C PHE A 124 11.19 -15.53 2.22
N GLY A 125 10.82 -14.76 3.22
CA GLY A 125 11.76 -14.06 4.07
C GLY A 125 12.70 -13.12 3.31
N PHE A 126 14.02 -13.28 3.53
CA PHE A 126 15.05 -12.49 2.83
C PHE A 126 14.99 -12.62 1.31
N ILE A 127 14.69 -13.80 0.80
CA ILE A 127 14.55 -14.01 -0.65
C ILE A 127 13.39 -13.16 -1.18
N GLY A 128 12.26 -13.15 -0.47
CA GLY A 128 11.11 -12.31 -0.83
C GLY A 128 11.42 -10.82 -0.80
N ALA A 129 12.18 -10.36 0.20
CA ALA A 129 12.63 -8.98 0.29
C ALA A 129 13.55 -8.60 -0.88
N ILE A 130 14.51 -9.47 -1.24
CA ILE A 130 15.40 -9.27 -2.39
C ILE A 130 14.59 -9.20 -3.69
N MET A 131 13.60 -10.06 -3.88
CA MET A 131 12.71 -10.02 -5.04
C MET A 131 11.95 -8.69 -5.14
N CYS A 132 11.45 -8.17 -4.03
CA CYS A 132 10.78 -6.86 -3.99
C CYS A 132 11.74 -5.72 -4.38
N ILE A 133 12.97 -5.71 -3.86
CA ILE A 133 13.99 -4.72 -4.20
C ILE A 133 14.34 -4.79 -5.69
N PHE A 134 14.53 -6.00 -6.22
CA PHE A 134 14.83 -6.24 -7.63
C PHE A 134 13.70 -5.76 -8.54
N TYR A 135 12.44 -6.01 -8.15
CA TYR A 135 11.27 -5.50 -8.87
C TYR A 135 11.25 -3.97 -8.91
N LEU A 136 11.50 -3.31 -7.78
CA LEU A 136 11.59 -1.86 -7.72
C LEU A 136 12.74 -1.31 -8.60
N PHE A 137 13.89 -1.98 -8.60
CA PHE A 137 15.02 -1.61 -9.45
C PHE A 137 14.66 -1.68 -10.95
N ILE A 138 14.03 -2.77 -11.39
CA ILE A 138 13.54 -2.91 -12.77
C ILE A 138 12.53 -1.80 -13.08
N PHE A 139 11.57 -1.58 -12.20
CA PHE A 139 10.56 -0.55 -12.38
C PHE A 139 11.18 0.84 -12.60
N PHE A 140 12.10 1.27 -11.74
CA PHE A 140 12.77 2.57 -11.86
C PHE A 140 13.71 2.63 -13.07
N SER A 141 14.33 1.52 -13.45
CA SER A 141 15.17 1.44 -14.65
C SER A 141 14.35 1.66 -15.93
N ILE A 142 13.21 0.98 -16.04
CA ILE A 142 12.28 1.15 -17.16
C ILE A 142 11.77 2.60 -17.18
N LEU A 143 11.38 3.13 -16.02
CA LEU A 143 10.89 4.49 -15.89
C LEU A 143 11.91 5.52 -16.39
N SER A 144 13.18 5.37 -15.98
CA SER A 144 14.25 6.26 -16.41
C SER A 144 14.53 6.17 -17.91
N ALA A 145 14.35 4.98 -18.51
CA ALA A 145 14.49 4.80 -19.95
C ALA A 145 13.39 5.53 -20.73
N PHE A 146 12.15 5.55 -20.23
CA PHE A 146 11.05 6.33 -20.82
C PHE A 146 11.26 7.84 -20.73
N GLN A 147 11.90 8.32 -19.67
CA GLN A 147 12.16 9.76 -19.48
C GLN A 147 13.29 10.29 -20.37
N LYS A 148 14.15 9.43 -20.90
CA LYS A 148 15.27 9.82 -21.78
C LYS A 148 14.87 9.95 -23.26
N LYS A 149 13.72 9.44 -23.64
CA LYS A 149 13.13 9.62 -24.98
C LYS A 149 12.23 10.86 -25.00
#